data_4135385abe5e08180c4e132d90cdf50a
#
_entry.id   4135385abe5e08180c4e132d90cdf50a
#
_cell.length_a   1.000
_cell.length_b   1.000
_cell.length_c   1.000
_cell.angle_alpha   90.00
_cell.angle_beta   90.00
_cell.angle_gamma   90.00
#
_symmetry.space_group_name_H-M   'P 1'
#
loop_
_entity.id
_entity.type
_entity.pdbx_description
1 polymer ?
#
loop_
_entity_poly.entity_id
_entity_poly.type
_entity_poly.pdbx_seq_one_letter_code
_entity_poly.pdbx_strand_id
1 'polypeptide(L)'
;AREGGKIKGRIGVKAIRDINASFADVKVSDRSLVWNSDLIETLELQNLLGQAVVTMVSAENRKESRGAHAREDFKTRDDENWMKHTLTWIDEKGNTRIDYRPVHLNTLSSDVAYIPPKERKY
;
A
#
# COMPACT_ATOMS: atom_id res chain seq x y z
N ALA A 1 -24.20 7.27 0.51
CA ALA A 1 -23.29 6.50 -0.35
C ALA A 1 -21.84 7.06 -0.37
N ARG A 2 -21.65 8.39 -0.24
CA ARG A 2 -20.30 9.03 -0.24
C ARG A 2 -19.47 8.78 1.04
N GLU A 3 -20.12 8.44 2.14
CA GLU A 3 -19.42 8.14 3.42
C GLU A 3 -18.87 6.71 3.47
N GLY A 4 -19.45 5.78 2.74
CA GLY A 4 -19.11 4.35 2.85
C GLY A 4 -17.66 4.01 2.45
N GLY A 5 -17.12 4.59 1.37
CA GLY A 5 -15.76 4.28 0.91
C GLY A 5 -14.68 4.80 1.87
N LYS A 6 -14.87 6.02 2.38
CA LYS A 6 -13.95 6.63 3.35
C LYS A 6 -13.96 5.91 4.70
N ILE A 7 -15.13 5.46 5.14
CA ILE A 7 -15.30 4.67 6.37
C ILE A 7 -14.63 3.31 6.19
N LYS A 8 -14.85 2.61 5.08
CA LYS A 8 -14.23 1.31 4.78
C LYS A 8 -12.69 1.39 4.77
N GLY A 9 -12.11 2.41 4.15
CA GLY A 9 -10.66 2.62 4.14
C GLY A 9 -10.07 2.79 5.55
N ARG A 10 -10.69 3.63 6.37
CA ARG A 10 -10.27 3.84 7.77
C ARG A 10 -10.43 2.61 8.65
N ILE A 11 -11.51 1.85 8.47
CA ILE A 11 -11.72 0.57 9.15
C ILE A 11 -10.62 -0.41 8.73
N GLY A 12 -10.29 -0.50 7.45
CA GLY A 12 -9.21 -1.34 6.94
C GLY A 12 -7.85 -0.98 7.52
N VAL A 13 -7.51 0.31 7.55
CA VAL A 13 -6.25 0.79 8.17
C VAL A 13 -6.19 0.43 9.67
N LYS A 14 -7.28 0.61 10.40
CA LYS A 14 -7.33 0.22 11.81
C LYS A 14 -7.16 -1.29 11.96
N ALA A 15 -7.90 -2.09 11.22
CA ALA A 15 -7.87 -3.54 11.30
C ALA A 15 -6.46 -4.09 11.00
N ILE A 16 -5.80 -3.62 9.95
CA ILE A 16 -4.45 -4.09 9.61
C ILE A 16 -3.40 -3.67 10.66
N ARG A 17 -3.56 -2.52 11.29
CA ARG A 17 -2.70 -2.10 12.40
C ARG A 17 -2.91 -2.96 13.65
N ASP A 18 -4.15 -3.28 13.96
CA ASP A 18 -4.48 -4.16 15.10
C ASP A 18 -3.89 -5.57 14.86
N ILE A 19 -4.00 -6.10 13.64
CA ILE A 19 -3.37 -7.37 13.26
C ILE A 19 -1.85 -7.30 13.34
N ASN A 20 -1.24 -6.23 12.82
CA ASN A 20 0.22 -6.05 12.88
C ASN A 20 0.71 -5.98 14.35
N ALA A 21 -0.02 -5.31 15.22
CA ALA A 21 0.31 -5.25 16.65
C ALA A 21 0.20 -6.62 17.34
N SER A 22 -0.79 -7.45 16.94
CA SER A 22 -0.97 -8.80 17.49
C SER A 22 0.13 -9.78 17.09
N PHE A 23 0.99 -9.43 16.12
CA PHE A 23 2.14 -10.24 15.76
C PHE A 23 3.09 -10.49 16.94
N ALA A 24 3.14 -9.59 17.91
CA ALA A 24 3.93 -9.76 19.15
C ALA A 24 3.51 -11.00 19.97
N ASP A 25 2.27 -11.47 19.80
CA ASP A 25 1.73 -12.62 20.51
C ASP A 25 1.91 -13.95 19.74
N VAL A 26 2.49 -13.89 18.52
CA VAL A 26 2.70 -15.07 17.68
C VAL A 26 3.74 -15.99 18.32
N LYS A 27 3.47 -17.28 18.33
CA LYS A 27 4.36 -18.32 18.87
C LYS A 27 4.66 -19.36 17.80
N VAL A 28 5.94 -19.68 17.68
CA VAL A 28 6.41 -20.78 16.84
C VAL A 28 6.32 -22.08 17.64
N SER A 29 5.58 -23.05 17.15
CA SER A 29 5.34 -24.33 17.82
C SER A 29 6.46 -25.34 17.53
N ASP A 30 6.94 -25.40 16.29
CA ASP A 30 8.05 -26.26 15.89
C ASP A 30 9.38 -25.73 16.47
N ARG A 31 10.13 -26.59 17.17
CA ARG A 31 11.42 -26.28 17.78
C ARG A 31 12.61 -26.93 17.06
N SER A 32 12.36 -27.53 15.90
CA SER A 32 13.43 -28.11 15.09
C SER A 32 14.35 -27.02 14.53
N LEU A 33 15.61 -27.38 14.27
CA LEU A 33 16.61 -26.48 13.66
C LEU A 33 16.80 -26.76 12.17
N VAL A 34 16.14 -27.79 11.63
CA VAL A 34 16.27 -28.21 10.24
C VAL A 34 14.89 -28.25 9.61
N TRP A 35 14.75 -27.57 8.46
CA TRP A 35 13.48 -27.48 7.72
C TRP A 35 12.30 -27.00 8.55
N ASN A 36 12.54 -26.03 9.45
CA ASN A 36 11.48 -25.44 10.28
C ASN A 36 10.64 -24.44 9.47
N SER A 37 9.63 -24.95 8.77
CA SER A 37 8.71 -24.12 7.98
C SER A 37 7.84 -23.21 8.85
N ASP A 38 7.48 -23.61 10.06
CA ASP A 38 6.71 -22.78 11.01
C ASP A 38 7.49 -21.50 11.37
N LEU A 39 8.78 -21.60 11.61
CA LEU A 39 9.64 -20.43 11.82
C LEU A 39 9.75 -19.54 10.57
N ILE A 40 9.97 -20.16 9.40
CA ILE A 40 10.13 -19.42 8.14
C ILE A 40 8.84 -18.67 7.81
N GLU A 41 7.70 -19.31 7.87
CA GLU A 41 6.38 -18.69 7.61
C GLU A 41 6.08 -17.57 8.61
N THR A 42 6.49 -17.71 9.86
CA THR A 42 6.36 -16.66 10.87
C THR A 42 7.20 -15.43 10.53
N LEU A 43 8.43 -15.61 10.05
CA LEU A 43 9.29 -14.51 9.61
C LEU A 43 8.75 -13.84 8.34
N GLU A 44 8.23 -14.62 7.39
CA GLU A 44 7.55 -14.11 6.21
C GLU A 44 6.30 -13.31 6.57
N LEU A 45 5.51 -13.78 7.54
CA LEU A 45 4.33 -13.06 8.03
C LEU A 45 4.71 -11.67 8.58
N GLN A 46 5.82 -11.54 9.28
CA GLN A 46 6.32 -10.24 9.75
C GLN A 46 6.54 -9.27 8.59
N ASN A 47 7.19 -9.73 7.53
CA ASN A 47 7.43 -8.93 6.33
C ASN A 47 6.12 -8.58 5.61
N LEU A 48 5.20 -9.54 5.47
CA LEU A 48 3.89 -9.33 4.85
C LEU A 48 3.05 -8.30 5.61
N LEU A 49 3.05 -8.33 6.93
CA LEU A 49 2.31 -7.36 7.76
C LEU A 49 2.84 -5.94 7.57
N GLY A 50 4.16 -5.74 7.55
CA GLY A 50 4.75 -4.44 7.24
C GLY A 50 4.31 -3.91 5.87
N GLN A 51 4.37 -4.74 4.83
CA GLN A 51 3.91 -4.39 3.49
C GLN A 51 2.39 -4.10 3.44
N ALA A 52 1.59 -4.88 4.15
CA ALA A 52 0.14 -4.69 4.20
C ALA A 52 -0.23 -3.34 4.86
N VAL A 53 0.44 -2.96 5.95
CA VAL A 53 0.22 -1.67 6.62
C VAL A 53 0.54 -0.50 5.69
N VAL A 54 1.72 -0.47 5.07
CA VAL A 54 2.11 0.65 4.19
C VAL A 54 1.24 0.72 2.94
N THR A 55 0.85 -0.43 2.38
CA THR A 55 -0.05 -0.50 1.23
C THR A 55 -1.44 0.05 1.57
N MET A 56 -2.03 -0.38 2.67
CA MET A 56 -3.36 0.05 3.09
C MET A 56 -3.40 1.55 3.41
N VAL A 57 -2.39 2.05 4.13
CA VAL A 57 -2.26 3.48 4.47
C VAL A 57 -2.07 4.32 3.21
N SER A 58 -1.25 3.88 2.27
CA SER A 58 -1.04 4.56 0.99
C SER A 58 -2.32 4.61 0.16
N ALA A 59 -3.04 3.50 0.09
CA ALA A 59 -4.30 3.40 -0.66
C ALA A 59 -5.41 4.28 -0.03
N GLU A 60 -5.53 4.31 1.29
CA GLU A 60 -6.49 5.18 1.96
C GLU A 60 -6.18 6.66 1.75
N ASN A 61 -4.90 7.02 1.80
CA ASN A 61 -4.45 8.40 1.61
C ASN A 61 -4.70 8.93 0.20
N ARG A 62 -4.59 8.08 -0.85
CA ARG A 62 -4.71 8.50 -2.24
C ARG A 62 -6.18 8.70 -2.63
N LYS A 63 -6.56 9.95 -2.91
CA LYS A 63 -7.95 10.36 -3.16
C LYS A 63 -8.28 10.46 -4.64
N GLU A 64 -7.94 9.44 -5.40
CA GLU A 64 -8.25 9.30 -6.81
C GLU A 64 -8.43 7.83 -7.17
N SER A 65 -8.85 7.55 -8.40
CA SER A 65 -8.78 6.22 -9.02
C SER A 65 -7.82 6.26 -10.19
N ARG A 66 -6.73 5.44 -10.14
CA ARG A 66 -5.67 5.41 -11.15
C ARG A 66 -5.13 4.00 -11.32
N GLY A 67 -5.14 3.49 -12.54
CA GLY A 67 -4.70 2.14 -12.84
C GLY A 67 -5.49 1.11 -12.03
N ALA A 68 -4.81 0.23 -11.30
CA ALA A 68 -5.46 -0.77 -10.44
C ALA A 68 -6.02 -0.19 -9.13
N HIS A 69 -5.62 1.04 -8.75
CA HIS A 69 -6.15 1.70 -7.56
C HIS A 69 -7.53 2.27 -7.87
N ALA A 70 -8.59 1.63 -7.40
CA ALA A 70 -9.96 2.03 -7.62
C ALA A 70 -10.67 2.36 -6.30
N ARG A 71 -11.28 3.56 -6.24
CA ARG A 71 -12.03 4.05 -5.08
C ARG A 71 -13.45 4.43 -5.46
N GLU A 72 -14.43 3.92 -4.73
CA GLU A 72 -15.84 4.25 -4.95
C GLU A 72 -16.18 5.71 -4.63
N ASP A 73 -15.43 6.32 -3.70
CA ASP A 73 -15.60 7.71 -3.25
C ASP A 73 -14.83 8.74 -4.12
N PHE A 74 -13.83 8.28 -4.90
CA PHE A 74 -13.03 9.09 -5.82
C PHE A 74 -12.87 8.33 -7.14
N LYS A 75 -13.90 8.33 -7.96
CA LYS A 75 -13.99 7.48 -9.17
C LYS A 75 -13.11 7.93 -10.33
N THR A 76 -12.65 9.16 -10.32
CA THR A 76 -11.88 9.75 -11.43
C THR A 76 -10.40 9.86 -11.08
N ARG A 77 -9.55 9.83 -12.13
CA ARG A 77 -8.14 10.17 -12.03
C ARG A 77 -8.01 11.70 -11.84
N ASP A 78 -7.07 12.10 -11.01
CA ASP A 78 -6.76 13.50 -10.72
C ASP A 78 -5.29 13.76 -11.01
N ASP A 79 -4.99 14.24 -12.22
CA ASP A 79 -3.62 14.49 -12.65
C ASP A 79 -3.04 15.78 -12.05
N GLU A 80 -3.88 16.71 -11.61
CA GLU A 80 -3.44 17.97 -11.01
C GLU A 80 -2.85 17.75 -9.61
N ASN A 81 -3.54 17.00 -8.76
CA ASN A 81 -3.15 16.82 -7.37
C ASN A 81 -2.39 15.53 -7.13
N TRP A 82 -2.57 14.48 -7.97
CA TRP A 82 -2.09 13.13 -7.72
C TRP A 82 -1.14 12.57 -8.77
N MET A 83 -0.62 13.39 -9.71
CA MET A 83 0.45 12.97 -10.62
C MET A 83 1.79 12.92 -9.87
N LYS A 84 1.85 12.08 -8.85
CA LYS A 84 3.01 11.90 -7.96
C LYS A 84 3.04 10.48 -7.39
N HIS A 85 4.24 10.00 -7.12
CA HIS A 85 4.43 8.77 -6.36
C HIS A 85 4.11 9.02 -4.89
N THR A 86 3.39 8.10 -4.27
CA THR A 86 3.22 8.06 -2.82
C THR A 86 4.35 7.21 -2.23
N LEU A 87 5.08 7.77 -1.28
CA LEU A 87 6.14 7.11 -0.54
C LEU A 87 5.67 6.91 0.90
N THR A 88 5.77 5.69 1.40
CA THR A 88 5.34 5.40 2.77
C THR A 88 6.41 4.61 3.49
N TRP A 89 6.72 5.04 4.70
CA TRP A 89 7.64 4.37 5.63
C TRP A 89 6.87 3.90 6.84
N ILE A 90 7.32 2.81 7.41
CA ILE A 90 6.86 2.29 8.69
C ILE A 90 8.04 2.17 9.64
N ASP A 91 7.87 2.58 10.89
CA ASP A 91 8.87 2.40 11.94
C ASP A 91 8.65 1.07 12.70
N GLU A 92 9.57 0.74 13.60
CA GLU A 92 9.52 -0.47 14.42
C GLU A 92 8.28 -0.53 15.34
N LYS A 93 7.65 0.62 15.60
CA LYS A 93 6.43 0.72 16.41
C LYS A 93 5.15 0.64 15.58
N GLY A 94 5.28 0.46 14.25
CA GLY A 94 4.13 0.42 13.34
C GLY A 94 3.56 1.79 12.95
N ASN A 95 4.22 2.91 13.32
CA ASN A 95 3.80 4.23 12.87
C ASN A 95 4.21 4.44 11.42
N THR A 96 3.36 5.13 10.66
CA THR A 96 3.59 5.38 9.24
C THR A 96 3.81 6.85 8.96
N ARG A 97 4.74 7.13 8.04
CA ARG A 97 4.99 8.46 7.48
C ARG A 97 4.78 8.42 5.98
N ILE A 98 4.06 9.40 5.44
CA ILE A 98 3.80 9.53 4.00
C ILE A 98 4.53 10.76 3.47
N ASP A 99 5.07 10.64 2.26
CA ASP A 99 5.65 11.72 1.47
C ASP A 99 5.39 11.47 -0.01
N TYR A 100 5.77 12.42 -0.86
CA TYR A 100 5.49 12.36 -2.29
C TYR A 100 6.73 12.70 -3.11
N ARG A 101 6.83 12.07 -4.28
CA ARG A 101 7.84 12.37 -5.28
C ARG A 101 7.19 12.62 -6.64
N PRO A 102 7.57 13.67 -7.38
CA PRO A 102 7.05 13.94 -8.73
C PRO A 102 7.27 12.75 -9.67
N VAL A 103 6.34 12.59 -10.62
CA VAL A 103 6.49 11.64 -11.72
C VAL A 103 7.26 12.32 -12.85
N HIS A 104 8.28 11.66 -13.40
CA HIS A 104 8.92 12.06 -14.64
C HIS A 104 8.06 11.59 -15.82
N LEU A 105 7.58 12.55 -16.62
CA LEU A 105 6.67 12.29 -17.74
C LEU A 105 7.37 12.20 -19.09
N ASN A 106 8.64 12.58 -19.15
CA ASN A 106 9.46 12.54 -20.37
C ASN A 106 10.20 11.20 -20.49
N THR A 107 10.47 10.81 -21.73
CA THR A 107 11.35 9.68 -22.05
C THR A 107 12.83 10.07 -21.83
N LEU A 108 13.69 9.06 -21.59
CA LEU A 108 15.12 9.28 -21.36
C LEU A 108 15.88 9.70 -22.64
N SER A 109 15.35 9.33 -23.82
CA SER A 109 15.91 9.71 -25.11
C SER A 109 14.80 10.12 -26.09
N SER A 110 15.18 10.81 -27.15
CA SER A 110 14.28 11.19 -28.25
C SER A 110 13.88 10.02 -29.16
N ASP A 111 14.55 8.88 -29.03
CA ASP A 111 14.28 7.68 -29.87
C ASP A 111 12.98 7.00 -29.52
N VAL A 112 12.44 7.28 -28.34
CA VAL A 112 11.17 6.73 -27.86
C VAL A 112 10.16 7.87 -27.71
N ALA A 113 9.04 7.74 -28.42
CA ALA A 113 7.95 8.71 -28.32
C ALA A 113 7.32 8.71 -26.93
N TYR A 114 7.00 9.90 -26.43
CA TYR A 114 6.24 10.05 -25.19
C TYR A 114 4.83 9.50 -25.34
N ILE A 115 4.41 8.67 -24.41
CA ILE A 115 3.05 8.14 -24.34
C ILE A 115 2.31 8.84 -23.18
N PRO A 116 1.31 9.69 -23.49
CA PRO A 116 0.58 10.40 -22.43
C PRO A 116 -0.27 9.44 -21.58
N PRO A 117 -0.53 9.79 -20.32
CA PRO A 117 -1.42 9.03 -19.47
C PRO A 117 -2.81 8.91 -20.10
N LYS A 118 -3.37 7.69 -20.09
CA LYS A 118 -4.72 7.40 -20.59
C LYS A 118 -5.59 6.81 -19.49
N GLU A 119 -6.90 7.04 -19.60
CA GLU A 119 -7.85 6.32 -18.76
C GLU A 119 -7.77 4.82 -19.08
N ARG A 120 -7.69 4.00 -18.04
CA ARG A 120 -7.74 2.54 -18.20
C ARG A 120 -9.18 2.10 -18.34
N LYS A 121 -9.52 1.56 -19.50
CA LYS A 121 -10.81 0.90 -19.76
C LYS A 121 -10.58 -0.60 -19.76
N TYR A 122 -11.44 -1.32 -19.06
CA TYR A 122 -11.48 -2.79 -19.01
C TYR A 122 -12.54 -3.29 -20.00
#